data_1d82ea9277d20640f25ccaab59f0a89c
#
_entry.id   1d82ea9277d20640f25ccaab59f0a89c
#
_cell.length_a   1.000
_cell.length_b   1.000
_cell.length_c   1.000
_cell.angle_alpha   90.00
_cell.angle_beta   90.00
_cell.angle_gamma   90.00
#
_symmetry.space_group_name_H-M   'P 1'
#
loop_
_entity.id
_entity.type
_entity.pdbx_description
1 polymer ?
#
loop_
_entity_poly.entity_id
_entity_poly.type
_entity_poly.pdbx_seq_one_letter_code
_entity_poly.pdbx_strand_id
1 'polypeptide(L)'
;MIVISFPTDHITSSTALVFPLKKMIEECRKRGVLVLVDGAHAPGQMEIHLEELRPDFYTGDFHKWMYTPRGCVFLWVHKDHQGWCTPLVTSNKYKEGFQMEFCEQGTRDDIPYFLIPEAIQFYKDVGGMVSLLALISKGGFFCLEIP
;
A
#
# COMPACT_ATOMS: atom_id res chain seq x y z
N MET A 1 -13.87 -9.15 21.07
CA MET A 1 -12.47 -8.67 21.01
C MET A 1 -12.50 -7.22 20.55
N ILE A 2 -11.89 -6.30 21.31
CA ILE A 2 -11.76 -4.91 20.88
C ILE A 2 -10.39 -4.82 20.18
N VAL A 3 -10.39 -4.44 18.91
CA VAL A 3 -9.17 -4.19 18.16
C VAL A 3 -8.91 -2.68 18.19
N ILE A 4 -7.77 -2.28 18.76
CA ILE A 4 -7.31 -0.90 18.72
C ILE A 4 -6.31 -0.82 17.58
N SER A 5 -6.60 0.02 16.57
CA SER A 5 -5.72 0.26 15.43
C SER A 5 -5.37 1.74 15.32
N PHE A 6 -4.17 2.01 14.81
CA PHE A 6 -3.68 3.35 14.51
C PHE A 6 -3.51 3.47 12.99
N PRO A 7 -4.41 4.20 12.30
CA PRO A 7 -4.23 4.50 10.89
C PRO A 7 -3.20 5.62 10.71
N THR A 8 -2.30 5.48 9.75
CA THR A 8 -1.27 6.48 9.44
C THR A 8 -0.91 6.43 7.96
N ASP A 9 -0.56 7.58 7.39
CA ASP A 9 -0.02 7.65 6.04
C ASP A 9 1.44 7.21 5.99
N HIS A 10 1.90 6.68 4.86
CA HIS A 10 3.33 6.57 4.55
C HIS A 10 3.84 7.88 3.97
N ILE A 11 3.14 8.39 2.94
CA ILE A 11 3.35 9.70 2.36
C ILE A 11 2.00 10.42 2.35
N THR A 12 1.91 11.58 2.98
CA THR A 12 0.67 12.35 3.04
C THR A 12 0.28 12.90 1.67
N SER A 13 -1.02 12.85 1.36
CA SER A 13 -1.54 13.23 0.04
C SER A 13 -1.33 14.73 -0.27
N SER A 14 -1.70 15.60 0.66
CA SER A 14 -1.73 17.06 0.40
C SER A 14 -0.42 17.77 0.67
N THR A 15 0.44 17.21 1.53
CA THR A 15 1.67 17.87 2.00
C THR A 15 2.95 17.13 1.61
N ALA A 16 2.83 15.94 1.02
CA ALA A 16 3.95 15.08 0.60
C ALA A 16 5.00 14.81 1.70
N LEU A 17 4.54 14.72 2.96
CA LEU A 17 5.41 14.38 4.09
C LEU A 17 5.57 12.87 4.18
N VAL A 18 6.79 12.40 4.33
CA VAL A 18 7.13 10.99 4.58
C VAL A 18 7.18 10.76 6.08
N PHE A 19 6.32 9.86 6.58
CA PHE A 19 6.31 9.55 8.01
C PHE A 19 7.35 8.51 8.41
N PRO A 20 7.93 8.61 9.63
CA PRO A 20 8.92 7.68 10.15
C PRO A 20 8.26 6.37 10.60
N LEU A 21 7.64 5.63 9.66
CA LEU A 21 6.78 4.48 9.94
C LEU A 21 7.43 3.42 10.82
N LYS A 22 8.73 3.14 10.64
CA LYS A 22 9.42 2.14 11.43
C LYS A 22 9.33 2.45 12.92
N LYS A 23 9.64 3.68 13.30
CA LYS A 23 9.54 4.15 14.71
C LYS A 23 8.09 4.09 15.21
N MET A 24 7.13 4.52 14.38
CA MET A 24 5.71 4.54 14.74
C MET A 24 5.17 3.14 14.96
N ILE A 25 5.46 2.20 14.06
CA ILE A 25 5.05 0.79 14.17
C ILE A 25 5.65 0.15 15.43
N GLU A 26 6.95 0.39 15.70
CA GLU A 26 7.61 -0.13 16.90
C GLU A 26 6.95 0.38 18.19
N GLU A 27 6.60 1.67 18.26
CA GLU A 27 5.93 2.28 19.41
C GLU A 27 4.49 1.78 19.60
N CYS A 28 3.74 1.61 18.52
CA CYS A 28 2.41 1.01 18.56
C CYS A 28 2.46 -0.44 19.03
N ARG A 29 3.40 -1.23 18.50
CA ARG A 29 3.57 -2.64 18.85
C ARG A 29 3.90 -2.82 20.35
N LYS A 30 4.76 -1.97 20.93
CA LYS A 30 5.05 -1.98 22.39
C LYS A 30 3.80 -1.79 23.24
N ARG A 31 2.76 -1.17 22.69
CA ARG A 31 1.49 -0.86 23.37
C ARG A 31 0.35 -1.81 22.98
N GLY A 32 0.62 -2.82 22.15
CA GLY A 32 -0.40 -3.75 21.67
C GLY A 32 -1.42 -3.09 20.73
N VAL A 33 -1.02 -2.02 20.02
CA VAL A 33 -1.85 -1.29 19.05
C VAL A 33 -1.46 -1.73 17.67
N LEU A 34 -2.45 -2.18 16.86
CA LEU A 34 -2.25 -2.55 15.46
C LEU A 34 -2.07 -1.30 14.60
N VAL A 35 -1.26 -1.40 13.56
CA VAL A 35 -0.98 -0.29 12.63
C VAL A 35 -1.52 -0.62 11.24
N LEU A 36 -2.43 0.22 10.75
CA LEU A 36 -2.86 0.26 9.37
C LEU A 36 -2.15 1.41 8.65
N VAL A 37 -1.34 1.10 7.65
CA VAL A 37 -0.62 2.10 6.86
C VAL A 37 -1.37 2.37 5.56
N ASP A 38 -1.72 3.62 5.35
CA ASP A 38 -2.10 4.14 4.03
C ASP A 38 -0.84 4.47 3.25
N GLY A 39 -0.42 3.56 2.39
CA GLY A 39 0.72 3.70 1.50
C GLY A 39 0.33 4.12 0.09
N ALA A 40 -0.86 4.70 -0.11
CA ALA A 40 -1.38 5.02 -1.45
C ALA A 40 -0.42 5.83 -2.33
N HIS A 41 0.41 6.67 -1.75
CA HIS A 41 1.39 7.49 -2.46
C HIS A 41 2.82 6.90 -2.51
N ALA A 42 3.07 5.77 -1.88
CA ALA A 42 4.43 5.24 -1.74
C ALA A 42 4.90 4.37 -2.94
N PRO A 43 4.07 3.46 -3.53
CA PRO A 43 4.49 2.66 -4.68
C PRO A 43 4.93 3.56 -5.85
N GLY A 44 6.13 3.32 -6.37
CA GLY A 44 6.73 4.10 -7.45
C GLY A 44 7.47 5.37 -7.02
N GLN A 45 7.26 5.87 -5.79
CA GLN A 45 7.98 7.03 -5.26
C GLN A 45 9.12 6.67 -4.31
N MET A 46 9.06 5.50 -3.68
CA MET A 46 10.09 5.04 -2.77
C MET A 46 10.15 3.51 -2.72
N GLU A 47 11.25 2.98 -2.23
CA GLU A 47 11.38 1.56 -1.94
C GLU A 47 10.55 1.18 -0.71
N ILE A 48 9.85 0.04 -0.81
CA ILE A 48 8.97 -0.45 0.25
C ILE A 48 9.33 -1.90 0.54
N HIS A 49 9.82 -2.17 1.76
CA HIS A 49 10.18 -3.50 2.24
C HIS A 49 9.21 -3.91 3.36
N LEU A 50 8.02 -4.41 2.99
CA LEU A 50 6.94 -4.71 3.94
C LEU A 50 7.32 -5.77 4.97
N GLU A 51 8.13 -6.77 4.58
CA GLU A 51 8.61 -7.81 5.49
C GLU A 51 9.60 -7.28 6.55
N GLU A 52 10.31 -6.19 6.25
CA GLU A 52 11.20 -5.52 7.18
C GLU A 52 10.46 -4.48 8.04
N LEU A 53 9.56 -3.72 7.41
CA LEU A 53 8.75 -2.69 8.06
C LEU A 53 7.74 -3.31 9.03
N ARG A 54 7.14 -4.45 8.63
CA ARG A 54 6.20 -5.26 9.41
C ARG A 54 5.04 -4.47 10.02
N PRO A 55 4.28 -3.67 9.24
CA PRO A 55 2.99 -3.16 9.69
C PRO A 55 2.03 -4.32 9.93
N ASP A 56 0.89 -4.08 10.55
CA ASP A 56 -0.17 -5.10 10.63
C ASP A 56 -0.97 -5.15 9.33
N PHE A 57 -1.23 -3.99 8.75
CA PHE A 57 -1.90 -3.82 7.46
C PHE A 57 -1.22 -2.71 6.66
N TYR A 58 -1.16 -2.88 5.34
CA TYR A 58 -0.63 -1.86 4.43
C TYR A 58 -1.46 -1.84 3.15
N THR A 59 -1.91 -0.68 2.73
CA THR A 59 -2.53 -0.48 1.41
C THR A 59 -1.62 0.33 0.51
N GLY A 60 -1.71 0.12 -0.80
CA GLY A 60 -0.95 0.93 -1.75
C GLY A 60 -1.64 1.01 -3.09
N ASP A 61 -1.48 2.15 -3.76
CA ASP A 61 -2.11 2.42 -5.05
C ASP A 61 -1.12 2.26 -6.20
N PHE A 62 -1.38 1.33 -7.11
CA PHE A 62 -0.63 1.25 -8.36
C PHE A 62 -1.10 2.27 -9.40
N HIS A 63 -2.34 2.73 -9.29
CA HIS A 63 -2.92 3.68 -10.24
C HIS A 63 -2.49 5.14 -10.03
N LYS A 64 -1.60 5.42 -9.08
CA LYS A 64 -1.02 6.76 -8.88
C LYS A 64 0.34 6.86 -9.60
N TRP A 65 1.40 6.37 -8.97
CA TRP A 65 2.77 6.57 -9.45
C TRP A 65 3.35 5.37 -10.22
N MET A 66 2.59 4.25 -10.28
CA MET A 66 2.97 3.05 -11.04
C MET A 66 2.22 2.93 -12.38
N TYR A 67 1.46 3.95 -12.78
CA TYR A 67 0.84 4.09 -14.11
C TYR A 67 -0.19 3.04 -14.49
N THR A 68 -0.76 2.28 -13.57
CA THR A 68 -1.89 1.41 -13.89
C THR A 68 -3.18 2.22 -14.09
N PRO A 69 -4.19 1.68 -14.77
CA PRO A 69 -5.53 2.27 -14.77
C PRO A 69 -6.09 2.40 -13.36
N ARG A 70 -7.05 3.33 -13.19
CA ARG A 70 -7.67 3.61 -11.88
C ARG A 70 -8.31 2.38 -11.27
N GLY A 71 -8.31 2.32 -9.94
CA GLY A 71 -8.89 1.24 -9.15
C GLY A 71 -7.91 0.10 -8.82
N CYS A 72 -6.68 0.15 -9.34
CA CYS A 72 -5.66 -0.85 -9.03
C CYS A 72 -4.96 -0.52 -7.71
N VAL A 73 -5.31 -1.29 -6.67
CA VAL A 73 -4.76 -1.15 -5.31
C VAL A 73 -4.37 -2.52 -4.79
N PHE A 74 -3.47 -2.57 -3.80
CA PHE A 74 -3.19 -3.80 -3.08
C PHE A 74 -3.43 -3.63 -1.58
N LEU A 75 -3.73 -4.74 -0.93
CA LEU A 75 -3.78 -4.87 0.52
C LEU A 75 -2.76 -5.92 0.94
N TRP A 76 -1.80 -5.51 1.75
CA TRP A 76 -0.90 -6.42 2.46
C TRP A 76 -1.37 -6.57 3.90
N VAL A 77 -1.44 -7.81 4.38
CA VAL A 77 -1.85 -8.14 5.74
C VAL A 77 -0.81 -9.05 6.36
N HIS A 78 -0.29 -8.67 7.53
CA HIS A 78 0.64 -9.51 8.26
C HIS A 78 0.02 -10.89 8.51
N LYS A 79 0.82 -11.95 8.37
CA LYS A 79 0.36 -13.35 8.43
C LYS A 79 -0.45 -13.68 9.70
N ASP A 80 -0.12 -13.05 10.83
CA ASP A 80 -0.79 -13.29 12.11
C ASP A 80 -2.23 -12.76 12.12
N HIS A 81 -2.61 -11.94 11.15
CA HIS A 81 -3.93 -11.33 11.03
C HIS A 81 -4.78 -11.92 9.90
N GLN A 82 -4.18 -12.67 8.97
CA GLN A 82 -4.89 -13.23 7.82
C GLN A 82 -6.01 -14.20 8.21
N GLY A 83 -5.88 -14.91 9.34
CA GLY A 83 -6.87 -15.88 9.79
C GLY A 83 -8.20 -15.26 10.26
N TRP A 84 -8.24 -13.96 10.57
CA TRP A 84 -9.45 -13.27 11.02
C TRP A 84 -9.81 -12.04 10.15
N CYS A 85 -8.89 -11.60 9.29
CA CYS A 85 -9.15 -10.51 8.35
C CYS A 85 -9.98 -11.05 7.17
N THR A 86 -11.21 -10.59 7.07
CA THR A 86 -12.15 -11.00 6.01
C THR A 86 -12.62 -9.79 5.22
N PRO A 87 -12.97 -9.94 3.93
CA PRO A 87 -13.54 -8.85 3.15
C PRO A 87 -14.92 -8.45 3.69
N LEU A 88 -15.28 -7.18 3.51
CA LEU A 88 -16.59 -6.66 3.92
C LEU A 88 -17.75 -7.34 3.18
N VAL A 89 -17.56 -7.65 1.90
CA VAL A 89 -18.51 -8.40 1.08
C VAL A 89 -18.13 -9.87 1.14
N THR A 90 -19.09 -10.73 1.51
CA THR A 90 -18.86 -12.18 1.56
C THR A 90 -18.51 -12.70 0.17
N SER A 91 -17.38 -13.36 0.07
CA SER A 91 -16.87 -13.96 -1.16
C SER A 91 -17.63 -15.23 -1.54
N ASN A 92 -17.70 -15.54 -2.83
CA ASN A 92 -18.08 -16.87 -3.33
C ASN A 92 -17.10 -17.96 -2.84
N LYS A 93 -15.89 -17.56 -2.42
CA LYS A 93 -14.83 -18.40 -1.88
C LYS A 93 -14.75 -18.33 -0.34
N TYR A 94 -15.88 -18.15 0.32
CA TYR A 94 -15.96 -18.08 1.77
C TYR A 94 -15.33 -19.32 2.44
N LYS A 95 -14.40 -19.08 3.37
CA LYS A 95 -13.58 -20.11 4.07
C LYS A 95 -12.58 -20.87 3.20
N GLU A 96 -12.30 -20.43 1.98
CA GLU A 96 -11.21 -21.00 1.16
C GLU A 96 -9.86 -20.32 1.40
N GLY A 97 -9.75 -19.44 2.38
CA GLY A 97 -8.54 -18.74 2.79
C GLY A 97 -8.49 -17.29 2.36
N PHE A 98 -7.65 -16.52 3.05
CA PHE A 98 -7.55 -15.06 2.95
C PHE A 98 -7.47 -14.56 1.50
N GLN A 99 -6.53 -15.09 0.70
CA GLN A 99 -6.35 -14.62 -0.67
C GLN A 99 -7.57 -14.90 -1.54
N MET A 100 -8.17 -16.10 -1.43
CA MET A 100 -9.33 -16.47 -2.24
C MET A 100 -10.54 -15.62 -1.89
N GLU A 101 -10.77 -15.35 -0.61
CA GLU A 101 -11.88 -14.52 -0.16
C GLU A 101 -11.77 -13.06 -0.66
N PHE A 102 -10.56 -12.51 -0.73
CA PHE A 102 -10.34 -11.16 -1.26
C PHE A 102 -10.32 -11.10 -2.80
N CYS A 103 -9.92 -12.19 -3.48
CA CYS A 103 -9.89 -12.25 -4.94
C CYS A 103 -11.29 -12.37 -5.57
N GLU A 104 -12.18 -13.16 -4.99
CA GLU A 104 -13.46 -13.56 -5.60
C GLU A 104 -14.66 -12.87 -4.93
N GLN A 105 -14.81 -11.57 -5.12
CA GLN A 105 -15.90 -10.77 -4.51
C GLN A 105 -17.08 -10.52 -5.46
N GLY A 106 -17.21 -11.27 -6.54
CA GLY A 106 -18.24 -11.12 -7.56
C GLY A 106 -17.74 -10.38 -8.80
N THR A 107 -18.68 -9.98 -9.66
CA THR A 107 -18.34 -9.31 -10.94
C THR A 107 -17.76 -7.92 -10.69
N ARG A 108 -16.54 -7.70 -11.17
CA ARG A 108 -15.83 -6.41 -11.11
C ARG A 108 -14.94 -6.25 -12.34
N ASP A 109 -14.40 -5.06 -12.55
CA ASP A 109 -13.38 -4.81 -13.55
C ASP A 109 -12.00 -5.17 -13.02
N ASP A 110 -11.43 -6.27 -13.50
CA ASP A 110 -10.09 -6.74 -13.14
C ASP A 110 -9.00 -6.30 -14.14
N ILE A 111 -9.36 -5.60 -15.23
CA ILE A 111 -8.41 -5.13 -16.26
C ILE A 111 -7.23 -4.36 -15.66
N PRO A 112 -7.40 -3.44 -14.69
CA PRO A 112 -6.28 -2.72 -14.08
C PRO A 112 -5.22 -3.63 -13.47
N TYR A 113 -5.62 -4.78 -12.91
CA TYR A 113 -4.69 -5.75 -12.30
C TYR A 113 -3.92 -6.56 -13.35
N PHE A 114 -4.57 -6.91 -14.47
CA PHE A 114 -3.90 -7.60 -15.57
C PHE A 114 -2.85 -6.72 -16.26
N LEU A 115 -2.97 -5.40 -16.18
CA LEU A 115 -2.02 -4.45 -16.75
C LEU A 115 -0.86 -4.07 -15.83
N ILE A 116 -0.75 -4.67 -14.63
CA ILE A 116 0.36 -4.40 -13.70
C ILE A 116 1.73 -4.71 -14.34
N PRO A 117 1.96 -5.85 -15.02
CA PRO A 117 3.26 -6.14 -15.61
C PRO A 117 3.68 -5.10 -16.64
N GLU A 118 2.78 -4.67 -17.51
CA GLU A 118 3.01 -3.65 -18.54
C GLU A 118 3.29 -2.28 -17.92
N ALA A 119 2.55 -1.92 -16.87
CA ALA A 119 2.76 -0.67 -16.16
C ALA A 119 4.14 -0.64 -15.44
N ILE A 120 4.55 -1.76 -14.85
CA ILE A 120 5.88 -1.91 -14.25
C ILE A 120 6.97 -1.80 -15.33
N GLN A 121 6.76 -2.41 -16.50
CA GLN A 121 7.71 -2.30 -17.61
C GLN A 121 7.81 -0.86 -18.10
N PHE A 122 6.68 -0.19 -18.33
CA PHE A 122 6.65 1.21 -18.69
C PHE A 122 7.37 2.10 -17.66
N TYR A 123 7.09 1.88 -16.35
CA TYR A 123 7.77 2.59 -15.26
C TYR A 123 9.30 2.46 -15.35
N LYS A 124 9.81 1.24 -15.64
CA LYS A 124 11.24 1.01 -15.84
C LYS A 124 11.78 1.70 -17.09
N ASP A 125 11.05 1.65 -18.20
CA ASP A 125 11.46 2.21 -19.48
C ASP A 125 11.58 3.75 -19.44
N VAL A 126 10.72 4.41 -18.66
CA VAL A 126 10.82 5.88 -18.43
C VAL A 126 11.87 6.26 -17.39
N GLY A 127 12.64 5.28 -16.87
CA GLY A 127 13.75 5.49 -15.94
C GLY A 127 13.39 5.32 -14.47
N GLY A 128 12.21 4.78 -14.17
CA GLY A 128 11.80 4.40 -12.82
C GLY A 128 11.76 5.57 -11.83
N MET A 129 12.01 5.25 -10.58
CA MET A 129 11.98 6.22 -9.47
C MET A 129 12.95 7.39 -9.66
N VAL A 130 14.14 7.15 -10.21
CA VAL A 130 15.17 8.20 -10.39
C VAL A 130 14.67 9.29 -11.33
N SER A 131 14.08 8.92 -12.47
CA SER A 131 13.52 9.89 -13.42
C SER A 131 12.30 10.59 -12.87
N LEU A 132 11.44 9.86 -12.15
CA LEU A 132 10.26 10.42 -11.50
C LEU A 132 10.65 11.47 -10.45
N LEU A 133 11.58 11.14 -9.55
CA LEU A 133 12.08 12.07 -8.52
C LEU A 133 12.78 13.29 -9.13
N ALA A 134 13.52 13.10 -10.22
CA ALA A 134 14.17 14.22 -10.93
C ALA A 134 13.14 15.17 -11.57
N LEU A 135 12.02 14.64 -12.09
CA LEU A 135 10.93 15.46 -12.61
C LEU A 135 10.20 16.23 -11.49
N ILE A 136 9.90 15.53 -10.38
CA ILE A 136 9.25 16.13 -9.21
C ILE A 136 10.12 17.26 -8.64
N SER A 137 11.42 17.05 -8.48
CA SER A 137 12.35 18.07 -7.96
C SER A 137 12.46 19.32 -8.85
N LYS A 138 12.43 19.14 -10.18
CA LYS A 138 12.41 20.26 -11.14
C LYS A 138 11.07 21.01 -11.11
N GLY A 139 9.98 20.34 -10.81
CA GLY A 139 8.64 20.92 -10.68
C GLY A 139 8.37 21.62 -9.35
N GLY A 140 9.33 21.63 -8.42
CA GLY A 140 9.16 22.26 -7.10
C GLY A 140 8.36 21.43 -6.09
N PHE A 141 8.13 20.16 -6.36
CA PHE A 141 7.51 19.23 -5.41
C PHE A 141 8.60 18.50 -4.64
N PHE A 142 8.62 18.65 -3.33
CA PHE A 142 9.56 17.96 -2.44
C PHE A 142 8.77 17.09 -1.46
N CYS A 143 9.16 15.82 -1.35
CA CYS A 143 8.81 15.04 -0.17
C CYS A 143 9.71 15.48 0.99
N LEU A 144 9.12 15.92 2.09
CA LEU A 144 9.84 16.26 3.31
C LEU A 144 9.81 15.03 4.23
N GLU A 145 10.99 14.54 4.60
CA GLU A 145 11.11 13.54 5.66
C GLU A 145 10.97 14.22 7.03
N ILE A 146 10.13 13.68 7.88
CA ILE A 146 10.00 14.10 9.28
C ILE A 146 10.97 13.25 10.10
N PRO A 147 11.87 13.86 10.87
CA PRO A 147 12.89 13.16 11.64
C PRO A 147 12.33 12.31 12.79
#